data_d324869326bf5a15b7180752a886d7c7
#
_entry.id   d324869326bf5a15b7180752a886d7c7
#
_cell.length_a   1.000
_cell.length_b   1.000
_cell.length_c   1.000
_cell.angle_alpha   90.00
_cell.angle_beta   90.00
_cell.angle_gamma   90.00
#
_symmetry.space_group_name_H-M   'P 1'
#
loop_
_entity.id
_entity.type
_entity.pdbx_description
1 polymer ?
#
loop_
_entity_poly.entity_id
_entity_poly.type
_entity_poly.pdbx_seq_one_letter_code
_entity_poly.pdbx_strand_id
1 'polypeptide(L)'
;MHGFESHYFAKENLEFKRLEKQFQEKKLWIEGVPKLKTIAQIFKERGGYTVIETIKGKDMLDWEYEGPFDHLNAQNNLGGYPFENEKLKEKGLNAIKCHRVIDGGKDSIGNDVVVAGEGTGLVHIAPGCGAIDNKIGKKIGIVEIAPLNDEGHYLEGFNEFTGLLATDPK
;
A
#
# COMPACT_ATOMS: atom_id res chain seq x y z
N MET A 1 -9.09 22.58 15.53
CA MET A 1 -8.53 21.45 16.32
C MET A 1 -7.61 20.71 15.38
N HIS A 2 -6.31 20.69 15.65
CA HIS A 2 -5.41 19.83 14.89
C HIS A 2 -5.60 18.41 15.44
N GLY A 3 -6.15 17.50 14.62
CA GLY A 3 -6.30 16.10 14.98
C GLY A 3 -4.92 15.45 15.08
N PHE A 4 -4.72 14.56 16.02
CA PHE A 4 -3.54 13.70 16.04
C PHE A 4 -3.81 12.54 15.09
N GLU A 5 -2.85 12.28 14.20
CA GLU A 5 -2.86 11.09 13.35
C GLU A 5 -1.97 10.02 13.96
N SER A 6 -2.43 8.78 13.97
CA SER A 6 -1.65 7.62 14.40
C SER A 6 -1.13 6.86 13.19
N HIS A 7 0.16 6.58 13.19
CA HIS A 7 0.81 5.85 12.10
C HIS A 7 1.50 4.60 12.63
N TYR A 8 1.33 3.49 11.92
CA TYR A 8 2.13 2.28 12.13
C TYR A 8 3.43 2.38 11.36
N PHE A 9 4.54 2.05 12.04
CA PHE A 9 5.85 2.24 11.47
C PHE A 9 6.85 1.24 12.04
N ALA A 10 7.68 0.60 11.19
CA ALA A 10 8.74 -0.25 11.67
C ALA A 10 9.73 0.55 12.51
N LYS A 11 9.96 0.12 13.75
CA LYS A 11 10.78 0.83 14.74
C LYS A 11 12.18 1.12 14.20
N GLU A 12 12.77 0.16 13.53
CA GLU A 12 14.10 0.24 12.94
C GLU A 12 14.20 1.35 11.89
N ASN A 13 13.09 1.61 11.19
CA ASN A 13 13.07 2.57 10.08
C ASN A 13 13.08 4.03 10.55
N LEU A 14 12.79 4.32 11.81
CA LEU A 14 12.90 5.67 12.36
C LEU A 14 14.33 6.21 12.32
N GLU A 15 15.33 5.34 12.46
CA GLU A 15 16.73 5.71 12.45
C GLU A 15 17.36 5.68 11.04
N PHE A 16 16.62 5.22 10.02
CA PHE A 16 17.13 5.25 8.65
C PHE A 16 17.22 6.67 8.12
N LYS A 17 18.37 6.96 7.48
CA LYS A 17 18.60 8.24 6.82
C LYS A 17 17.96 8.25 5.46
N ARG A 18 17.14 9.26 5.21
CA ARG A 18 16.49 9.49 3.93
C ARG A 18 16.64 10.92 3.45
N LEU A 19 16.54 11.07 2.14
CA LEU A 19 16.31 12.37 1.54
C LEU A 19 14.83 12.74 1.75
N GLU A 20 14.57 14.00 2.06
CA GLU A 20 13.22 14.52 1.93
C GLU A 20 12.73 14.38 0.48
N LYS A 21 11.42 14.21 0.27
CA LYS A 21 10.84 13.93 -1.06
C LYS A 21 11.32 14.92 -2.13
N GLN A 22 11.41 16.20 -1.79
CA GLN A 22 11.88 17.26 -2.68
C GLN A 22 13.33 17.10 -3.17
N PHE A 23 14.14 16.32 -2.47
CA PHE A 23 15.54 16.07 -2.82
C PHE A 23 15.80 14.68 -3.39
N GLN A 24 14.78 13.86 -3.58
CA GLN A 24 14.95 12.53 -4.16
C GLN A 24 15.28 12.60 -5.65
N GLU A 25 14.86 13.66 -6.33
CA GLU A 25 15.19 13.90 -7.73
C GLU A 25 16.47 14.72 -7.87
N LYS A 26 17.51 14.17 -8.49
CA LYS A 26 18.81 14.84 -8.69
C LYS A 26 18.72 16.19 -9.37
N LYS A 27 17.75 16.36 -10.29
CA LYS A 27 17.51 17.64 -10.99
C LYS A 27 17.13 18.79 -10.05
N LEU A 28 16.68 18.48 -8.83
CA LEU A 28 16.34 19.49 -7.83
C LEU A 28 17.53 19.88 -6.93
N TRP A 29 18.68 19.26 -7.12
CA TRP A 29 19.88 19.57 -6.36
C TRP A 29 20.55 20.85 -6.93
N ILE A 30 20.61 21.91 -6.13
CA ILE A 30 21.17 23.19 -6.53
C ILE A 30 22.68 23.22 -6.25
N GLU A 31 23.09 22.73 -5.08
CA GLU A 31 24.48 22.72 -4.64
C GLU A 31 24.80 21.41 -3.90
N GLY A 32 25.40 20.45 -4.58
CA GLY A 32 25.86 19.21 -3.98
C GLY A 32 24.73 18.27 -3.52
N VAL A 33 25.10 17.29 -2.70
CA VAL A 33 24.17 16.29 -2.17
C VAL A 33 23.44 16.82 -0.93
N PRO A 34 22.11 16.82 -0.89
CA PRO A 34 21.35 17.24 0.28
C PRO A 34 21.76 16.43 1.52
N LYS A 35 21.71 17.06 2.68
CA LYS A 35 21.98 16.41 3.95
C LYS A 35 20.91 15.34 4.22
N LEU A 36 21.36 14.11 4.46
CA LEU A 36 20.47 13.02 4.87
C LEU A 36 20.01 13.24 6.31
N LYS A 37 18.69 13.11 6.52
CA LYS A 37 18.08 13.12 7.86
C LYS A 37 17.48 11.76 8.17
N THR A 38 17.45 11.37 9.43
CA THR A 38 16.64 10.23 9.85
C THR A 38 15.16 10.56 9.75
N ILE A 39 14.31 9.56 9.62
CA ILE A 39 12.86 9.76 9.62
C ILE A 39 12.40 10.39 10.93
N ALA A 40 13.02 9.97 12.06
CA ALA A 40 12.76 10.58 13.36
C ALA A 40 13.08 12.08 13.39
N GLN A 41 14.19 12.51 12.76
CA GLN A 41 14.51 13.93 12.63
C GLN A 41 13.48 14.69 11.79
N ILE A 42 13.05 14.10 10.67
CA ILE A 42 12.01 14.70 9.81
C ILE A 42 10.70 14.86 10.58
N PHE A 43 10.29 13.87 11.35
CA PHE A 43 9.09 13.99 12.21
C PHE A 43 9.22 15.08 13.25
N LYS A 44 10.37 15.19 13.93
CA LYS A 44 10.62 16.26 14.92
C LYS A 44 10.49 17.66 14.31
N GLU A 45 11.01 17.86 13.12
CA GLU A 45 10.94 19.14 12.39
C GLU A 45 9.51 19.50 11.95
N ARG A 46 8.64 18.49 11.80
CA ARG A 46 7.23 18.66 11.40
C ARG A 46 6.23 18.72 12.56
N GLY A 47 6.71 18.93 13.77
CA GLY A 47 5.84 19.05 14.96
C GLY A 47 6.04 17.97 15.99
N GLY A 48 6.93 17.03 15.74
CA GLY A 48 7.25 15.96 16.68
C GLY A 48 6.39 14.70 16.49
N TYR A 49 6.69 13.71 17.31
CA TYR A 49 5.91 12.47 17.40
C TYR A 49 6.06 11.89 18.82
N THR A 50 5.08 11.08 19.20
CA THR A 50 5.12 10.31 20.44
C THR A 50 4.91 8.83 20.10
N VAL A 51 5.78 7.97 20.60
CA VAL A 51 5.56 6.52 20.50
C VAL A 51 4.48 6.14 21.51
N ILE A 52 3.34 5.69 21.02
CA ILE A 52 2.20 5.28 21.85
C ILE A 52 2.41 3.86 22.34
N GLU A 53 2.80 2.96 21.42
CA GLU A 53 2.94 1.54 21.68
C GLU A 53 3.98 0.91 20.75
N THR A 54 4.50 -0.25 21.13
CA THR A 54 5.34 -1.10 20.25
C THR A 54 4.73 -2.49 20.20
N ILE A 55 4.34 -2.92 19.01
CA ILE A 55 3.73 -4.22 18.75
C ILE A 55 4.59 -5.01 17.76
N LYS A 56 4.48 -6.33 17.79
CA LYS A 56 5.17 -7.18 16.82
C LYS A 56 4.32 -7.31 15.55
N GLY A 57 4.93 -7.25 14.37
CA GLY A 57 4.20 -7.39 13.11
C GLY A 57 3.32 -8.65 13.03
N LYS A 58 3.77 -9.76 13.63
CA LYS A 58 2.97 -10.99 13.70
C LYS A 58 1.67 -10.84 14.51
N ASP A 59 1.62 -9.92 15.46
CA ASP A 59 0.44 -9.68 16.31
C ASP A 59 -0.57 -8.77 15.59
N MET A 60 -0.19 -8.22 14.42
CA MET A 60 -1.06 -7.46 13.51
C MET A 60 -1.73 -8.35 12.46
N LEU A 61 -1.32 -9.60 12.32
CA LEU A 61 -1.92 -10.50 11.32
C LEU A 61 -3.43 -10.59 11.53
N ASP A 62 -4.16 -10.60 10.41
CA ASP A 62 -5.62 -10.60 10.33
C ASP A 62 -6.31 -9.33 10.90
N TRP A 63 -5.57 -8.26 11.25
CA TRP A 63 -6.20 -6.99 11.50
C TRP A 63 -6.89 -6.51 10.22
N GLU A 64 -8.15 -6.12 10.36
CA GLU A 64 -8.94 -5.56 9.27
C GLU A 64 -8.82 -4.04 9.24
N TYR A 65 -9.00 -3.45 8.07
CA TYR A 65 -8.99 -2.01 7.89
C TYR A 65 -9.98 -1.57 6.81
N GLU A 66 -10.43 -0.33 6.87
CA GLU A 66 -11.20 0.32 5.82
C GLU A 66 -10.26 0.98 4.82
N GLY A 67 -10.45 0.69 3.55
CA GLY A 67 -9.66 1.27 2.46
C GLY A 67 -10.21 2.62 1.98
N PRO A 68 -9.38 3.53 1.51
CA PRO A 68 -9.83 4.84 1.05
C PRO A 68 -10.73 4.79 -0.19
N PHE A 69 -10.74 3.65 -0.90
CA PHE A 69 -11.48 3.44 -2.14
C PHE A 69 -12.63 2.43 -2.02
N ASP A 70 -13.05 2.09 -0.81
CA ASP A 70 -14.12 1.11 -0.57
C ASP A 70 -15.49 1.55 -1.11
N HIS A 71 -15.66 2.85 -1.37
CA HIS A 71 -16.85 3.41 -1.99
C HIS A 71 -16.98 3.10 -3.49
N LEU A 72 -15.90 2.65 -4.15
CA LEU A 72 -15.92 2.34 -5.58
C LEU A 72 -16.71 1.05 -5.86
N ASN A 73 -17.53 1.07 -6.90
CA ASN A 73 -18.40 -0.06 -7.26
C ASN A 73 -17.58 -1.35 -7.51
N ALA A 74 -16.43 -1.25 -8.17
CA ALA A 74 -15.56 -2.38 -8.46
C ALA A 74 -15.09 -3.12 -7.19
N GLN A 75 -14.93 -2.42 -6.06
CA GLN A 75 -14.52 -3.01 -4.78
C GLN A 75 -15.58 -3.93 -4.19
N ASN A 76 -16.84 -3.72 -4.56
CA ASN A 76 -17.99 -4.50 -4.07
C ASN A 76 -18.27 -5.75 -4.92
N ASN A 77 -17.63 -5.90 -6.09
CA ASN A 77 -17.84 -7.05 -6.95
C ASN A 77 -17.36 -8.34 -6.30
N LEU A 78 -18.25 -9.31 -6.19
CA LEU A 78 -17.94 -10.63 -5.67
C LEU A 78 -17.00 -11.38 -6.63
N GLY A 79 -15.92 -11.93 -6.09
CA GLY A 79 -14.95 -12.70 -6.87
C GLY A 79 -13.86 -11.86 -7.56
N GLY A 80 -13.98 -10.53 -7.58
CA GLY A 80 -13.00 -9.62 -8.20
C GLY A 80 -13.56 -8.82 -9.37
N TYR A 81 -12.70 -8.02 -10.03
CA TYR A 81 -13.08 -7.16 -11.14
C TYR A 81 -11.87 -6.86 -12.06
N PRO A 82 -11.99 -6.83 -13.40
CA PRO A 82 -13.19 -7.10 -14.18
C PRO A 82 -13.50 -8.60 -14.33
N PHE A 83 -12.58 -9.45 -13.92
CA PHE A 83 -12.71 -10.90 -14.04
C PHE A 83 -13.06 -11.49 -12.68
N GLU A 84 -14.19 -12.20 -12.62
CA GLU A 84 -14.66 -12.84 -11.42
C GLU A 84 -14.01 -14.22 -11.24
N ASN A 85 -13.53 -14.51 -10.05
CA ASN A 85 -13.13 -15.84 -9.63
C ASN A 85 -14.33 -16.53 -8.98
N GLU A 86 -14.90 -17.53 -9.63
CA GLU A 86 -16.11 -18.21 -9.17
C GLU A 86 -15.97 -18.78 -7.75
N LYS A 87 -14.82 -19.35 -7.40
CA LYS A 87 -14.59 -19.92 -6.05
C LYS A 87 -14.61 -18.84 -4.96
N LEU A 88 -14.11 -17.64 -5.26
CA LEU A 88 -14.12 -16.54 -4.31
C LEU A 88 -15.50 -15.88 -4.26
N LYS A 89 -16.20 -15.85 -5.39
CA LYS A 89 -17.58 -15.40 -5.51
C LYS A 89 -18.54 -16.29 -4.70
N GLU A 90 -18.42 -17.61 -4.81
CA GLU A 90 -19.17 -18.58 -4.00
C GLU A 90 -18.96 -18.40 -2.50
N LYS A 91 -17.76 -18.00 -2.09
CA LYS A 91 -17.43 -17.63 -0.70
C LYS A 91 -17.96 -16.26 -0.27
N GLY A 92 -18.58 -15.51 -1.20
CA GLY A 92 -19.08 -14.18 -0.94
C GLY A 92 -17.98 -13.13 -0.69
N LEU A 93 -16.77 -13.34 -1.25
CA LEU A 93 -15.63 -12.44 -1.08
C LEU A 93 -15.63 -11.35 -2.16
N ASN A 94 -15.39 -10.12 -1.72
CA ASN A 94 -15.08 -8.95 -2.53
C ASN A 94 -13.79 -8.31 -2.00
N ALA A 95 -13.32 -7.22 -2.61
CA ALA A 95 -12.09 -6.56 -2.19
C ALA A 95 -12.15 -6.05 -0.75
N ILE A 96 -13.26 -5.45 -0.34
CA ILE A 96 -13.44 -4.88 1.01
C ILE A 96 -13.25 -5.96 2.07
N LYS A 97 -13.84 -7.14 1.87
CA LYS A 97 -13.70 -8.28 2.80
C LYS A 97 -12.30 -8.91 2.82
N CYS A 98 -11.45 -8.50 1.88
CA CYS A 98 -10.07 -8.94 1.80
C CYS A 98 -9.09 -7.93 2.44
N HIS A 99 -9.56 -6.77 2.92
CA HIS A 99 -8.73 -5.75 3.56
C HIS A 99 -8.28 -6.20 4.94
N ARG A 100 -7.14 -6.85 4.97
CA ARG A 100 -6.51 -7.32 6.22
C ARG A 100 -5.00 -7.36 6.11
N VAL A 101 -4.35 -7.31 7.26
CA VAL A 101 -2.90 -7.51 7.37
C VAL A 101 -2.56 -8.98 7.17
N ILE A 102 -1.65 -9.26 6.27
CA ILE A 102 -1.19 -10.61 5.93
C ILE A 102 0.33 -10.73 6.10
N ASP A 103 0.81 -11.96 6.25
CA ASP A 103 2.25 -12.23 6.13
C ASP A 103 2.64 -12.17 4.64
N GLY A 104 3.52 -11.25 4.28
CA GLY A 104 4.05 -11.13 2.92
C GLY A 104 4.91 -12.32 2.49
N GLY A 105 5.47 -13.05 3.45
CA GLY A 105 6.33 -14.22 3.18
C GLY A 105 7.56 -13.88 2.36
N LYS A 106 7.89 -14.79 1.43
CA LYS A 106 9.08 -14.67 0.57
C LYS A 106 8.67 -14.61 -0.90
N ASP A 107 9.48 -13.89 -1.67
CA ASP A 107 9.36 -13.84 -3.14
C ASP A 107 9.79 -15.18 -3.80
N SER A 108 9.79 -15.20 -5.13
CA SER A 108 10.13 -16.41 -5.92
C SER A 108 11.59 -16.84 -5.82
N ILE A 109 12.48 -15.99 -5.31
CA ILE A 109 13.91 -16.25 -5.15
C ILE A 109 14.32 -16.32 -3.67
N GLY A 110 13.35 -16.30 -2.76
CA GLY A 110 13.56 -16.54 -1.33
C GLY A 110 13.83 -15.31 -0.48
N ASN A 111 13.76 -14.10 -1.02
CA ASN A 111 13.87 -12.86 -0.26
C ASN A 111 12.56 -12.53 0.45
N ASP A 112 12.66 -11.88 1.60
CA ASP A 112 11.49 -11.38 2.30
C ASP A 112 10.81 -10.27 1.47
N VAL A 113 9.49 -10.35 1.29
CA VAL A 113 8.71 -9.34 0.57
C VAL A 113 8.66 -8.03 1.34
N VAL A 114 8.67 -8.11 2.67
CA VAL A 114 8.76 -6.94 3.55
C VAL A 114 10.10 -6.96 4.27
N VAL A 115 10.92 -5.95 4.04
CA VAL A 115 12.25 -5.85 4.65
C VAL A 115 12.30 -4.74 5.68
N ALA A 116 12.91 -5.02 6.82
CA ALA A 116 13.28 -3.98 7.77
C ALA A 116 14.26 -3.01 7.10
N GLY A 117 14.02 -1.71 7.28
CA GLY A 117 14.88 -0.69 6.68
C GLY A 117 14.31 -0.04 5.42
N GLU A 118 13.20 -0.53 4.90
CA GLU A 118 12.52 0.07 3.76
C GLU A 118 11.10 0.53 4.14
N GLY A 119 10.76 1.76 3.75
CA GLY A 119 9.41 2.30 3.93
C GLY A 119 8.96 2.32 5.40
N THR A 120 7.72 1.93 5.61
CA THR A 120 7.08 1.85 6.94
C THR A 120 7.20 0.47 7.59
N GLY A 121 7.69 -0.54 6.87
CA GLY A 121 7.60 -1.94 7.27
C GLY A 121 6.25 -2.58 6.99
N LEU A 122 5.34 -1.84 6.35
CA LEU A 122 4.07 -2.32 5.80
C LEU A 122 4.05 -2.04 4.30
N VAL A 123 3.67 -3.02 3.51
CA VAL A 123 3.59 -2.92 2.05
C VAL A 123 2.15 -3.16 1.63
N HIS A 124 1.60 -2.25 0.82
CA HIS A 124 0.29 -2.45 0.21
C HIS A 124 0.37 -3.54 -0.86
N ILE A 125 -0.55 -4.50 -0.81
CA ILE A 125 -0.67 -5.60 -1.78
C ILE A 125 -1.85 -5.32 -2.69
N ALA A 126 -1.58 -5.23 -4.00
CA ALA A 126 -2.58 -5.00 -5.04
C ALA A 126 -2.53 -6.13 -6.10
N PRO A 127 -3.25 -7.24 -5.93
CA PRO A 127 -3.19 -8.41 -6.80
C PRO A 127 -3.47 -8.15 -8.29
N GLY A 128 -4.26 -7.14 -8.59
CA GLY A 128 -4.55 -6.73 -9.97
C GLY A 128 -3.50 -5.81 -10.62
N CYS A 129 -2.49 -5.36 -9.86
CA CYS A 129 -1.52 -4.36 -10.36
C CYS A 129 -0.08 -4.86 -10.34
N GLY A 130 0.28 -5.82 -9.47
CA GLY A 130 1.64 -6.30 -9.28
C GLY A 130 1.78 -7.81 -9.47
N ALA A 131 2.81 -8.27 -10.18
CA ALA A 131 3.03 -9.70 -10.43
C ALA A 131 3.33 -10.50 -9.14
N ILE A 132 4.06 -9.91 -8.20
CA ILE A 132 4.34 -10.53 -6.88
C ILE A 132 3.05 -10.55 -6.07
N ASP A 133 2.33 -9.45 -6.03
CA ASP A 133 1.07 -9.29 -5.32
C ASP A 133 0.01 -10.27 -5.84
N ASN A 134 -0.04 -10.45 -7.17
CA ASN A 134 -0.94 -11.43 -7.80
C ASN A 134 -0.65 -12.86 -7.34
N LYS A 135 0.63 -13.25 -7.26
CA LYS A 135 1.03 -14.57 -6.76
C LYS A 135 0.64 -14.76 -5.29
N ILE A 136 0.89 -13.75 -4.47
CA ILE A 136 0.48 -13.77 -3.05
C ILE A 136 -1.03 -13.86 -2.95
N GLY A 137 -1.76 -13.00 -3.65
CA GLY A 137 -3.23 -12.97 -3.66
C GLY A 137 -3.85 -14.31 -4.05
N LYS A 138 -3.34 -14.94 -5.11
CA LYS A 138 -3.79 -16.28 -5.54
C LYS A 138 -3.52 -17.37 -4.48
N LYS A 139 -2.36 -17.31 -3.83
CA LYS A 139 -1.97 -18.27 -2.79
C LYS A 139 -2.88 -18.22 -1.58
N ILE A 140 -3.27 -17.03 -1.14
CA ILE A 140 -4.05 -16.85 0.09
C ILE A 140 -5.55 -16.62 -0.16
N GLY A 141 -5.96 -16.52 -1.43
CA GLY A 141 -7.37 -16.41 -1.82
C GLY A 141 -7.95 -15.01 -1.60
N ILE A 142 -7.22 -13.97 -2.01
CA ILE A 142 -7.73 -12.59 -2.11
C ILE A 142 -8.28 -12.36 -3.52
N VAL A 143 -9.32 -11.53 -3.63
CA VAL A 143 -9.87 -11.13 -4.92
C VAL A 143 -8.89 -10.22 -5.67
N GLU A 144 -8.94 -10.27 -6.99
CA GLU A 144 -8.15 -9.44 -7.88
C GLU A 144 -9.00 -8.28 -8.39
N ILE A 145 -8.49 -7.06 -8.24
CA ILE A 145 -9.07 -5.86 -8.85
C ILE A 145 -8.04 -5.29 -9.82
N ALA A 146 -8.33 -5.39 -11.12
CA ALA A 146 -7.50 -4.81 -12.18
C ALA A 146 -8.19 -3.55 -12.72
N PRO A 147 -7.73 -2.35 -12.32
CA PRO A 147 -8.49 -1.13 -12.54
C PRO A 147 -8.40 -0.56 -13.96
N LEU A 148 -7.37 -0.92 -14.73
CA LEU A 148 -7.01 -0.25 -15.98
C LEU A 148 -7.19 -1.17 -17.19
N ASN A 149 -7.54 -0.57 -18.33
CA ASN A 149 -7.42 -1.20 -19.63
C ASN A 149 -5.99 -1.12 -20.20
N ASP A 150 -5.77 -1.67 -21.39
CA ASP A 150 -4.46 -1.72 -22.05
C ASP A 150 -3.90 -0.33 -22.41
N GLU A 151 -4.76 0.68 -22.55
CA GLU A 151 -4.38 2.07 -22.79
C GLU A 151 -4.13 2.88 -21.51
N GLY A 152 -4.33 2.27 -20.32
CA GLY A 152 -4.10 2.91 -19.02
C GLY A 152 -5.26 3.75 -18.51
N HIS A 153 -6.47 3.60 -19.07
CA HIS A 153 -7.68 4.25 -18.56
C HIS A 153 -8.40 3.37 -17.55
N TYR A 154 -8.98 4.01 -16.53
CA TYR A 154 -9.81 3.32 -15.57
C TYR A 154 -11.06 2.72 -16.23
N LEU A 155 -11.31 1.46 -15.92
CA LEU A 155 -12.49 0.72 -16.37
C LEU A 155 -13.79 1.26 -15.74
N GLU A 156 -14.95 0.81 -16.26
CA GLU A 156 -16.23 1.01 -15.59
C GLU A 156 -16.19 0.47 -14.16
N GLY A 157 -17.02 1.03 -13.27
CA GLY A 157 -17.05 0.62 -11.86
C GLY A 157 -16.05 1.33 -10.95
N PHE A 158 -15.22 2.24 -11.48
CA PHE A 158 -14.33 3.10 -10.70
C PHE A 158 -14.89 4.51 -10.49
N ASN A 159 -16.22 4.67 -10.60
CA ASN A 159 -16.99 5.87 -10.29
C ASN A 159 -16.36 7.13 -10.93
N GLU A 160 -15.89 8.07 -10.11
CA GLU A 160 -15.30 9.34 -10.56
C GLU A 160 -13.98 9.18 -11.33
N PHE A 161 -13.35 8.01 -11.30
CA PHE A 161 -12.12 7.72 -12.04
C PHE A 161 -12.40 7.10 -13.41
N THR A 162 -13.61 6.54 -13.65
CA THR A 162 -13.97 5.84 -14.88
C THR A 162 -13.59 6.64 -16.13
N GLY A 163 -12.84 6.03 -17.04
CA GLY A 163 -12.40 6.64 -18.29
C GLY A 163 -11.22 7.63 -18.17
N LEU A 164 -10.79 7.99 -16.96
CA LEU A 164 -9.60 8.84 -16.77
C LEU A 164 -8.33 8.04 -17.04
N LEU A 165 -7.32 8.72 -17.60
CA LEU A 165 -5.99 8.16 -17.73
C LEU A 165 -5.29 8.15 -16.36
N ALA A 166 -4.75 7.02 -15.93
CA ALA A 166 -4.18 6.85 -14.59
C ALA A 166 -2.93 7.73 -14.33
N THR A 167 -2.28 8.21 -15.38
CA THR A 167 -1.09 9.07 -15.30
C THR A 167 -1.40 10.56 -15.36
N ASP A 168 -2.66 10.94 -15.60
CA ASP A 168 -3.03 12.36 -15.63
C ASP A 168 -3.03 12.92 -14.21
N PRO A 169 -2.29 14.01 -13.97
CA PRO A 169 -2.37 14.70 -12.70
C PRO A 169 -3.76 15.34 -12.54
N LYS A 170 -4.40 15.09 -11.41
CA LYS A 170 -5.62 15.80 -11.02
C LYS A 170 -5.28 17.10 -10.34
#